data_e1a46fb931cd8ddefe957725db9dd0e7
#
_entry.id   e1a46fb931cd8ddefe957725db9dd0e7
#
_cell.length_a   1.000
_cell.length_b   1.000
_cell.length_c   1.000
_cell.angle_alpha   90.00
_cell.angle_beta   90.00
_cell.angle_gamma   90.00
#
_symmetry.space_group_name_H-M   'P 1'
#
loop_
_entity.id
_entity.type
_entity.pdbx_description
1 polymer ?
#
loop_
_entity_poly.entity_id
_entity_poly.type
_entity_poly.pdbx_seq_one_letter_code
_entity_poly.pdbx_strand_id
1 'polypeptide(L)'
;MNNQEALRTFTTGENFHLQHYLGAHREEKNGEIGYTFRVWAPNAQAVHLVGDFTNWVENQIPMVRNEAGVWEVFTSQAQEGQIYKYHITRANGHQIMKIDPLAVYFEARPGTGAVLTNIREKKWKDGLWLARRKRLGFFERPVNIYEAHAGSWKRNPDGSPYTFSQLKDELIPYLVEMNYTHIEFMPLMAHPLGLSWGYQLMGYFAFEHSYGRPEEFQDFVEECHINNIGVIVDWVPGHFTINDDALAYYDGTPTFEYQDHNKAHNYGWGALNFDLGKNEVQSFLISSIKFWIDFYHLDGIRVDAVSNMLYLDYDNAPWTPNKDGGNLNYEGYYFLQRLNTVIKLAHPDIMMIAEESSS
;
A
#
# COMPACT_ATOMS: atom_id res chain seq x y z
N MET A 1 -5.68 -5.43 19.75
CA MET A 1 -4.82 -6.64 19.59
C MET A 1 -3.52 -6.35 20.35
N ASN A 2 -3.01 -7.27 21.15
CA ASN A 2 -1.70 -7.10 21.79
C ASN A 2 -0.58 -7.52 20.81
N ASN A 3 0.69 -7.15 21.13
CA ASN A 3 1.82 -7.40 20.21
C ASN A 3 2.07 -8.89 19.93
N GLN A 4 1.84 -9.80 20.89
CA GLN A 4 2.02 -11.24 20.69
C GLN A 4 0.97 -11.80 19.73
N GLU A 5 -0.28 -11.39 19.89
CA GLU A 5 -1.36 -11.78 18.99
C GLU A 5 -1.17 -11.19 17.59
N ALA A 6 -0.74 -9.93 17.49
CA ALA A 6 -0.43 -9.28 16.21
C ALA A 6 0.69 -10.03 15.47
N LEU A 7 1.73 -10.45 16.18
CA LEU A 7 2.83 -11.23 15.61
C LEU A 7 2.35 -12.62 15.15
N ARG A 8 1.63 -13.34 16.01
CA ARG A 8 1.09 -14.68 15.68
C ARG A 8 0.20 -14.62 14.45
N THR A 9 -0.74 -13.67 14.41
CA THR A 9 -1.65 -13.53 13.26
C THR A 9 -0.94 -13.06 12.00
N PHE A 10 0.15 -12.29 12.12
CA PHE A 10 0.99 -11.93 10.98
C PHE A 10 1.63 -13.15 10.34
N THR A 11 2.27 -14.01 11.13
CA THR A 11 2.94 -15.23 10.63
C THR A 11 1.99 -16.30 10.12
N THR A 12 0.73 -16.31 10.58
CA THR A 12 -0.32 -17.21 10.05
C THR A 12 -1.12 -16.61 8.89
N GLY A 13 -0.80 -15.37 8.47
CA GLY A 13 -1.50 -14.69 7.39
C GLY A 13 -2.88 -14.15 7.77
N GLU A 14 -3.20 -14.03 9.05
CA GLU A 14 -4.52 -13.63 9.57
C GLU A 14 -4.56 -12.21 10.14
N ASN A 15 -3.43 -11.49 10.09
CA ASN A 15 -3.40 -10.09 10.49
C ASN A 15 -3.79 -9.20 9.30
N PHE A 16 -4.97 -8.60 9.37
CA PHE A 16 -5.49 -7.68 8.34
C PHE A 16 -5.52 -6.21 8.82
N HIS A 17 -4.73 -5.92 9.85
CA HIS A 17 -4.52 -4.57 10.43
C HIS A 17 -3.04 -4.37 10.77
N LEU A 18 -2.16 -4.79 9.87
CA LEU A 18 -0.71 -4.84 10.10
C LEU A 18 -0.12 -3.46 10.38
N GLN A 19 -0.74 -2.39 9.86
CA GLN A 19 -0.39 -0.99 10.13
C GLN A 19 -0.53 -0.58 11.60
N HIS A 20 -1.16 -1.38 12.45
CA HIS A 20 -1.22 -1.14 13.90
C HIS A 20 -0.11 -1.87 14.67
N TYR A 21 0.70 -2.67 13.98
CA TYR A 21 1.79 -3.42 14.59
C TYR A 21 3.16 -3.07 13.98
N LEU A 22 3.33 -3.23 12.66
CA LEU A 22 4.55 -2.83 11.94
C LEU A 22 4.52 -1.33 11.59
N GLY A 23 5.68 -0.78 11.23
CA GLY A 23 5.86 0.65 10.96
C GLY A 23 6.23 1.42 12.22
N ALA A 24 6.01 2.74 12.19
CA ALA A 24 6.37 3.66 13.26
C ALA A 24 5.15 4.08 14.08
N HIS A 25 5.18 3.86 15.40
CA HIS A 25 4.07 4.14 16.31
C HIS A 25 4.49 5.03 17.46
N ARG A 26 3.76 6.12 17.68
CA ARG A 26 3.96 6.97 18.86
C ARG A 26 3.51 6.22 20.11
N GLU A 27 4.41 6.02 21.05
CA GLU A 27 4.18 5.29 22.30
C GLU A 27 4.82 6.01 23.48
N GLU A 28 4.35 5.70 24.69
CA GLU A 28 5.03 6.06 25.93
C GLU A 28 5.64 4.80 26.53
N LYS A 29 6.95 4.78 26.75
CA LYS A 29 7.67 3.68 27.40
C LYS A 29 8.52 4.22 28.56
N ASN A 30 8.34 3.67 29.75
CA ASN A 30 9.07 4.05 30.96
C ASN A 30 8.98 5.55 31.30
N GLY A 31 7.86 6.21 30.99
CA GLY A 31 7.65 7.64 31.22
C GLY A 31 8.24 8.56 30.16
N GLU A 32 8.83 8.02 29.11
CA GLU A 32 9.30 8.77 27.94
C GLU A 32 8.34 8.61 26.76
N ILE A 33 7.96 9.73 26.14
CA ILE A 33 7.20 9.75 24.89
C ILE A 33 8.17 9.65 23.73
N GLY A 34 7.95 8.71 22.82
CA GLY A 34 8.78 8.49 21.64
C GLY A 34 8.04 7.68 20.59
N TYR A 35 8.81 6.99 19.76
CA TYR A 35 8.28 6.13 18.71
C TYR A 35 8.90 4.73 18.79
N THR A 36 8.05 3.73 18.64
CA THR A 36 8.48 2.35 18.38
C THR A 36 8.43 2.08 16.89
N PHE A 37 9.52 1.61 16.33
CA PHE A 37 9.68 1.23 14.94
C PHE A 37 9.74 -0.29 14.83
N ARG A 38 8.97 -0.88 13.92
CA ARG A 38 8.97 -2.32 13.65
C ARG A 38 9.00 -2.59 12.17
N VAL A 39 9.91 -3.45 11.74
CA VAL A 39 10.06 -3.87 10.34
C VAL A 39 10.33 -5.36 10.24
N TRP A 40 9.72 -5.99 9.23
CA TRP A 40 9.94 -7.41 8.94
C TRP A 40 11.07 -7.58 7.93
N ALA A 41 12.17 -8.19 8.39
CA ALA A 41 13.36 -8.51 7.61
C ALA A 41 13.97 -9.82 8.15
N PRO A 42 13.33 -10.98 7.86
CA PRO A 42 13.60 -12.23 8.57
C PRO A 42 15.01 -12.78 8.39
N ASN A 43 15.69 -12.46 7.30
CA ASN A 43 17.01 -12.97 7.00
C ASN A 43 18.10 -11.89 7.07
N ALA A 44 17.78 -10.67 7.50
CA ALA A 44 18.79 -9.63 7.76
C ALA A 44 19.74 -10.06 8.88
N GLN A 45 21.03 -9.70 8.75
CA GLN A 45 22.03 -9.90 9.81
C GLN A 45 21.95 -8.82 10.88
N ALA A 46 21.63 -7.57 10.48
CA ALA A 46 21.42 -6.43 11.36
C ALA A 46 20.48 -5.42 10.71
N VAL A 47 19.72 -4.70 11.54
CA VAL A 47 18.91 -3.55 11.11
C VAL A 47 19.14 -2.40 12.07
N HIS A 48 19.37 -1.21 11.53
CA HIS A 48 19.50 0.02 12.30
C HIS A 48 18.48 1.03 11.80
N LEU A 49 17.94 1.81 12.71
CA LEU A 49 17.09 2.95 12.38
C LEU A 49 17.95 4.18 12.10
N VAL A 50 17.70 4.86 10.99
CA VAL A 50 18.46 6.02 10.51
C VAL A 50 17.49 7.11 10.06
N GLY A 51 17.81 8.36 10.33
CA GLY A 51 16.97 9.49 9.89
C GLY A 51 17.50 10.83 10.36
N ASP A 52 16.68 11.87 10.25
CA ASP A 52 17.03 13.24 10.67
C ASP A 52 17.48 13.29 12.14
N PHE A 53 16.86 12.48 13.00
CA PHE A 53 17.19 12.40 14.43
C PHE A 53 18.55 11.74 14.74
N THR A 54 19.17 11.09 13.76
CA THR A 54 20.56 10.57 13.85
C THR A 54 21.53 11.37 12.98
N ASN A 55 21.10 12.50 12.39
CA ASN A 55 21.84 13.22 11.35
C ASN A 55 22.30 12.29 10.22
N TRP A 56 21.50 11.26 9.92
CA TRP A 56 21.77 10.22 8.90
C TRP A 56 23.04 9.40 9.14
N VAL A 57 23.58 9.43 10.37
CA VAL A 57 24.71 8.59 10.77
C VAL A 57 24.20 7.16 10.98
N GLU A 58 24.81 6.24 10.24
CA GLU A 58 24.48 4.82 10.28
C GLU A 58 24.91 4.17 11.61
N ASN A 59 24.26 3.05 11.94
CA ASN A 59 24.59 2.19 13.09
C ASN A 59 24.46 2.84 14.49
N GLN A 60 23.79 4.00 14.62
CA GLN A 60 23.57 4.64 15.93
C GLN A 60 22.43 4.01 16.73
N ILE A 61 21.32 3.60 16.06
CA ILE A 61 20.16 3.06 16.74
C ILE A 61 19.93 1.61 16.24
N PRO A 62 20.56 0.60 16.89
CA PRO A 62 20.37 -0.80 16.53
C PRO A 62 18.98 -1.28 16.93
N MET A 63 18.39 -2.11 16.08
CA MET A 63 17.11 -2.77 16.33
C MET A 63 17.33 -4.19 16.83
N VAL A 64 16.35 -4.71 17.58
CA VAL A 64 16.39 -6.08 18.14
C VAL A 64 15.41 -6.95 17.37
N ARG A 65 15.90 -8.12 16.89
CA ARG A 65 15.13 -9.09 16.13
C ARG A 65 14.40 -10.06 17.07
N ASN A 66 13.11 -10.31 16.81
CA ASN A 66 12.38 -11.41 17.45
C ASN A 66 12.45 -12.72 16.62
N GLU A 67 11.82 -13.78 17.12
CA GLU A 67 11.83 -15.11 16.51
C GLU A 67 11.13 -15.18 15.14
N ALA A 68 10.18 -14.28 14.85
CA ALA A 68 9.48 -14.19 13.56
C ALA A 68 10.20 -13.29 12.54
N GLY A 69 11.40 -12.76 12.87
CA GLY A 69 12.16 -11.91 11.98
C GLY A 69 11.67 -10.46 11.90
N VAL A 70 10.88 -10.03 12.88
CA VAL A 70 10.54 -8.62 13.04
C VAL A 70 11.59 -7.95 13.92
N TRP A 71 12.11 -6.82 13.44
CA TRP A 71 13.07 -5.98 14.15
C TRP A 71 12.33 -4.83 14.81
N GLU A 72 12.66 -4.54 16.06
CA GLU A 72 12.02 -3.48 16.85
C GLU A 72 13.05 -2.60 17.56
N VAL A 73 12.73 -1.30 17.63
CA VAL A 73 13.41 -0.34 18.53
C VAL A 73 12.44 0.74 18.98
N PHE A 74 12.61 1.19 20.23
CA PHE A 74 11.99 2.41 20.73
C PHE A 74 13.04 3.51 20.84
N THR A 75 12.68 4.73 20.44
CA THR A 75 13.51 5.93 20.64
C THR A 75 12.65 7.17 20.93
N SER A 76 13.09 7.98 21.91
CA SER A 76 12.52 9.30 22.19
C SER A 76 13.15 10.42 21.36
N GLN A 77 14.15 10.12 20.53
CA GLN A 77 14.85 11.13 19.71
C GLN A 77 14.05 11.52 18.47
N ALA A 78 13.21 10.61 17.94
CA ALA A 78 12.44 10.84 16.73
C ALA A 78 11.21 11.71 17.00
N GLN A 79 10.89 12.61 16.05
CA GLN A 79 9.77 13.54 16.11
C GLN A 79 8.91 13.46 14.84
N GLU A 80 7.63 13.80 14.97
CA GLU A 80 6.71 13.91 13.83
C GLU A 80 7.27 14.87 12.76
N GLY A 81 7.17 14.46 11.50
CA GLY A 81 7.66 15.22 10.35
C GLY A 81 9.09 14.91 9.93
N GLN A 82 9.89 14.24 10.77
CA GLN A 82 11.23 13.83 10.41
C GLN A 82 11.24 12.67 9.43
N ILE A 83 12.28 12.62 8.61
CA ILE A 83 12.49 11.59 7.59
C ILE A 83 13.34 10.46 8.17
N TYR A 84 13.02 9.21 7.83
CA TYR A 84 13.77 8.04 8.25
C TYR A 84 13.78 6.92 7.21
N LYS A 85 14.75 6.03 7.37
CA LYS A 85 14.90 4.74 6.64
C LYS A 85 15.43 3.66 7.60
N TYR A 86 15.41 2.43 7.13
CA TYR A 86 16.11 1.32 7.77
C TYR A 86 17.43 1.05 7.05
N HIS A 87 18.55 1.03 7.80
CA HIS A 87 19.85 0.59 7.31
C HIS A 87 19.98 -0.90 7.60
N ILE A 88 19.91 -1.71 6.53
CA ILE A 88 19.86 -3.18 6.63
C ILE A 88 21.19 -3.77 6.21
N THR A 89 21.80 -4.60 7.06
CA THR A 89 22.85 -5.52 6.67
C THR A 89 22.17 -6.80 6.19
N ARG A 90 22.18 -7.01 4.87
CA ARG A 90 21.55 -8.13 4.18
C ARG A 90 22.18 -9.48 4.55
N ALA A 91 21.51 -10.60 4.27
CA ALA A 91 21.99 -11.96 4.49
C ALA A 91 23.36 -12.23 3.87
N ASN A 92 23.71 -11.57 2.77
CA ASN A 92 25.02 -11.64 2.10
C ASN A 92 26.07 -10.65 2.63
N GLY A 93 25.76 -9.90 3.68
CA GLY A 93 26.63 -8.89 4.28
C GLY A 93 26.61 -7.52 3.60
N HIS A 94 25.94 -7.35 2.46
CA HIS A 94 25.80 -6.05 1.80
C HIS A 94 24.87 -5.13 2.61
N GLN A 95 25.27 -3.86 2.74
CA GLN A 95 24.48 -2.86 3.49
C GLN A 95 23.73 -1.93 2.54
N ILE A 96 22.49 -1.60 2.90
CA ILE A 96 21.62 -0.75 2.09
C ILE A 96 20.60 -0.02 2.94
N MET A 97 20.24 1.19 2.52
CA MET A 97 19.08 1.92 3.04
C MET A 97 17.81 1.42 2.38
N LYS A 98 16.82 1.07 3.19
CA LYS A 98 15.50 0.59 2.75
C LYS A 98 14.39 1.48 3.27
N ILE A 99 13.31 1.59 2.48
CA ILE A 99 12.08 2.26 2.90
C ILE A 99 11.44 1.53 4.10
N ASP A 100 10.54 2.21 4.80
CA ASP A 100 9.57 1.51 5.66
C ASP A 100 8.39 1.04 4.82
N PRO A 101 8.15 -0.29 4.69
CA PRO A 101 7.03 -0.82 3.92
C PRO A 101 5.65 -0.41 4.43
N LEU A 102 5.55 -0.01 5.70
CA LEU A 102 4.31 0.41 6.35
C LEU A 102 4.17 1.94 6.47
N ALA A 103 5.11 2.71 5.91
CA ALA A 103 5.00 4.16 5.89
C ALA A 103 3.71 4.61 5.21
N VAL A 104 3.06 5.61 5.77
CA VAL A 104 1.82 6.20 5.23
C VAL A 104 2.07 7.45 4.39
N TYR A 105 3.30 7.94 4.41
CA TYR A 105 3.73 9.09 3.63
C TYR A 105 5.25 9.07 3.42
N PHE A 106 5.69 9.46 2.23
CA PHE A 106 7.10 9.59 1.88
C PHE A 106 7.45 11.04 1.56
N GLU A 107 8.74 11.37 1.60
CA GLU A 107 9.25 12.64 1.10
C GLU A 107 9.03 12.80 -0.42
N ALA A 108 9.17 14.03 -0.91
CA ALA A 108 9.04 14.31 -2.34
C ALA A 108 10.09 13.56 -3.17
N ARG A 109 9.68 13.04 -4.32
CA ARG A 109 10.60 12.45 -5.29
C ARG A 109 11.72 13.42 -5.70
N PRO A 110 12.97 12.97 -5.91
CA PRO A 110 13.40 11.56 -5.99
C PRO A 110 13.69 10.90 -4.65
N GLY A 111 13.47 11.57 -3.52
CA GLY A 111 13.63 10.99 -2.20
C GLY A 111 12.66 9.81 -1.97
N THR A 112 13.08 8.87 -1.11
CA THR A 112 12.30 7.67 -0.77
C THR A 112 12.27 7.44 0.74
N GLY A 113 12.66 8.44 1.54
CA GLY A 113 12.56 8.37 3.00
C GLY A 113 11.11 8.46 3.48
N ALA A 114 10.77 7.64 4.47
CA ALA A 114 9.48 7.72 5.12
C ALA A 114 9.38 8.98 5.99
N VAL A 115 8.30 9.72 5.89
CA VAL A 115 8.02 10.84 6.77
C VAL A 115 7.27 10.33 7.99
N LEU A 116 7.84 10.53 9.18
CA LEU A 116 7.21 10.11 10.43
C LEU A 116 5.89 10.85 10.64
N THR A 117 4.80 10.17 10.38
CA THR A 117 3.45 10.76 10.33
C THR A 117 2.54 10.07 11.34
N ASN A 118 1.96 10.85 12.24
CA ASN A 118 0.92 10.33 13.12
C ASN A 118 -0.41 10.28 12.38
N ILE A 119 -0.95 9.08 12.19
CA ILE A 119 -2.29 8.90 11.65
C ILE A 119 -3.30 9.45 12.66
N ARG A 120 -4.04 10.48 12.27
CA ARG A 120 -5.09 11.08 13.08
C ARG A 120 -6.46 10.69 12.57
N GLU A 121 -7.37 10.37 13.46
CA GLU A 121 -8.76 10.12 13.08
C GLU A 121 -9.41 11.40 12.56
N LYS A 122 -9.93 11.33 11.33
CA LYS A 122 -10.78 12.37 10.76
C LYS A 122 -12.19 12.28 11.37
N LYS A 123 -12.77 13.43 11.69
CA LYS A 123 -14.21 13.53 12.03
C LYS A 123 -15.01 13.66 10.73
N TRP A 124 -15.39 12.54 10.17
CA TRP A 124 -16.13 12.44 8.93
C TRP A 124 -17.55 12.97 9.02
N LYS A 125 -18.03 13.60 7.94
CA LYS A 125 -19.41 14.12 7.79
C LYS A 125 -20.24 13.35 6.76
N ASP A 126 -19.74 12.22 6.27
CA ASP A 126 -20.31 11.41 5.20
C ASP A 126 -21.25 10.28 5.68
N GLY A 127 -21.67 10.30 6.94
CA GLY A 127 -22.51 9.25 7.53
C GLY A 127 -23.81 8.96 6.77
N LEU A 128 -24.41 9.97 6.11
CA LEU A 128 -25.59 9.77 5.27
C LEU A 128 -25.29 8.97 4.01
N TRP A 129 -24.14 9.23 3.38
CA TRP A 129 -23.67 8.46 2.22
C TRP A 129 -23.42 7.02 2.59
N LEU A 130 -22.65 6.75 3.64
CA LEU A 130 -22.33 5.40 4.11
C LEU A 130 -23.60 4.60 4.48
N ALA A 131 -24.56 5.23 5.17
CA ALA A 131 -25.84 4.59 5.49
C ALA A 131 -26.65 4.25 4.23
N ARG A 132 -26.65 5.16 3.25
CA ARG A 132 -27.32 4.96 1.96
C ARG A 132 -26.64 3.83 1.14
N ARG A 133 -25.31 3.82 1.05
CA ARG A 133 -24.51 2.78 0.38
C ARG A 133 -24.81 1.41 0.98
N LYS A 134 -24.77 1.29 2.30
CA LYS A 134 -25.08 0.06 3.03
C LYS A 134 -26.50 -0.46 2.77
N ARG A 135 -27.47 0.46 2.69
CA ARG A 135 -28.89 0.09 2.49
C ARG A 135 -29.21 -0.37 1.08
N LEU A 136 -28.67 0.33 0.07
CA LEU A 136 -29.05 0.14 -1.32
C LEU A 136 -28.14 -0.82 -2.07
N GLY A 137 -26.89 -0.97 -1.62
CA GLY A 137 -25.88 -1.65 -2.41
C GLY A 137 -25.56 -0.93 -3.72
N PHE A 138 -24.61 -1.44 -4.46
CA PHE A 138 -24.18 -0.82 -5.73
C PHE A 138 -24.88 -1.41 -6.96
N PHE A 139 -25.50 -2.61 -6.86
CA PHE A 139 -26.21 -3.24 -7.98
C PHE A 139 -27.62 -2.69 -8.23
N GLU A 140 -28.20 -1.95 -7.29
CA GLU A 140 -29.57 -1.45 -7.41
C GLU A 140 -29.69 -0.10 -8.13
N ARG A 141 -28.56 0.40 -8.69
CA ARG A 141 -28.52 1.69 -9.39
C ARG A 141 -27.68 1.60 -10.64
N PRO A 142 -27.96 2.46 -11.63
CA PRO A 142 -27.01 2.71 -12.70
C PRO A 142 -25.67 3.19 -12.12
N VAL A 143 -24.57 2.63 -12.60
CA VAL A 143 -23.20 3.05 -12.27
C VAL A 143 -22.60 3.67 -13.52
N ASN A 144 -22.10 4.90 -13.37
CA ASN A 144 -21.37 5.64 -14.39
C ASN A 144 -20.07 6.14 -13.76
N ILE A 145 -18.94 5.55 -14.16
CA ILE A 145 -17.62 5.78 -13.57
C ILE A 145 -16.80 6.70 -14.47
N TYR A 146 -16.20 7.72 -13.88
CA TYR A 146 -15.18 8.55 -14.52
C TYR A 146 -13.81 8.09 -14.04
N GLU A 147 -13.00 7.52 -14.93
CA GLU A 147 -11.62 7.14 -14.64
C GLU A 147 -10.70 8.33 -14.83
N ALA A 148 -9.79 8.58 -13.86
CA ALA A 148 -8.88 9.70 -13.87
C ALA A 148 -7.49 9.36 -13.32
N HIS A 149 -6.45 9.90 -13.96
CA HIS A 149 -5.11 9.95 -13.42
C HIS A 149 -4.88 11.30 -12.72
N ALA A 150 -4.75 11.31 -11.40
CA ALA A 150 -4.62 12.53 -10.59
C ALA A 150 -3.45 13.43 -11.05
N GLY A 151 -2.33 12.81 -11.46
CA GLY A 151 -1.12 13.53 -11.87
C GLY A 151 -1.19 14.22 -13.23
N SER A 152 -2.20 13.96 -14.07
CA SER A 152 -2.32 14.51 -15.42
C SER A 152 -3.68 15.12 -15.75
N TRP A 153 -4.68 14.95 -14.89
CA TRP A 153 -6.02 15.52 -15.13
C TRP A 153 -5.94 17.03 -15.34
N LYS A 154 -5.23 17.73 -14.45
CA LYS A 154 -4.88 19.15 -14.62
C LYS A 154 -3.55 19.46 -13.95
N ARG A 155 -2.86 20.49 -14.45
CA ARG A 155 -1.55 20.91 -13.96
C ARG A 155 -1.52 22.38 -13.62
N ASN A 156 -0.70 22.72 -12.63
CA ASN A 156 -0.35 24.09 -12.30
C ASN A 156 0.53 24.73 -13.40
N PRO A 157 0.65 26.05 -13.45
CA PRO A 157 1.49 26.75 -14.42
C PRO A 157 2.98 26.35 -14.39
N ASP A 158 3.48 25.85 -13.26
CA ASP A 158 4.84 25.34 -13.10
C ASP A 158 5.02 23.88 -13.56
N GLY A 159 3.93 23.26 -14.06
CA GLY A 159 3.90 21.88 -14.53
C GLY A 159 3.67 20.83 -13.43
N SER A 160 3.60 21.21 -12.16
CA SER A 160 3.23 20.29 -11.08
C SER A 160 1.77 19.82 -11.22
N PRO A 161 1.45 18.58 -10.81
CA PRO A 161 0.06 18.11 -10.78
C PRO A 161 -0.78 18.94 -9.79
N TYR A 162 -2.08 18.94 -9.98
CA TYR A 162 -3.01 19.44 -8.97
C TYR A 162 -2.94 18.56 -7.72
N THR A 163 -2.98 19.21 -6.54
CA THR A 163 -3.23 18.49 -5.27
C THR A 163 -4.70 18.13 -5.13
N PHE A 164 -5.03 17.22 -4.21
CA PHE A 164 -6.43 16.86 -3.96
C PHE A 164 -7.27 18.02 -3.44
N SER A 165 -6.67 19.04 -2.80
CA SER A 165 -7.37 20.29 -2.48
C SER A 165 -7.83 21.03 -3.74
N GLN A 166 -6.97 21.12 -4.75
CA GLN A 166 -7.31 21.77 -6.03
C GLN A 166 -8.29 20.91 -6.86
N LEU A 167 -8.08 19.58 -6.90
CA LEU A 167 -9.00 18.66 -7.58
C LEU A 167 -10.41 18.73 -6.98
N LYS A 168 -10.54 18.86 -5.67
CA LYS A 168 -11.82 19.02 -4.99
C LYS A 168 -12.62 20.18 -5.56
N ASP A 169 -11.97 21.31 -5.78
CA ASP A 169 -12.63 22.54 -6.21
C ASP A 169 -13.05 22.54 -7.71
N GLU A 170 -12.39 21.75 -8.55
CA GLU A 170 -12.65 21.75 -9.99
C GLU A 170 -13.20 20.43 -10.53
N LEU A 171 -12.69 19.29 -10.05
CA LEU A 171 -13.10 17.97 -10.56
C LEU A 171 -14.49 17.56 -10.03
N ILE A 172 -14.80 17.80 -8.76
CA ILE A 172 -16.10 17.42 -8.21
C ILE A 172 -17.27 18.15 -8.90
N PRO A 173 -17.23 19.48 -9.11
CA PRO A 173 -18.26 20.16 -9.89
C PRO A 173 -18.43 19.60 -11.32
N TYR A 174 -17.32 19.24 -11.99
CA TYR A 174 -17.37 18.61 -13.30
C TYR A 174 -18.09 17.26 -13.26
N LEU A 175 -17.76 16.40 -12.27
CA LEU A 175 -18.42 15.08 -12.11
C LEU A 175 -19.93 15.22 -11.88
N VAL A 176 -20.35 16.21 -11.08
CA VAL A 176 -21.76 16.51 -10.80
C VAL A 176 -22.46 16.98 -12.08
N GLU A 177 -21.88 17.95 -12.81
CA GLU A 177 -22.44 18.48 -14.07
C GLU A 177 -22.63 17.37 -15.11
N MET A 178 -21.65 16.46 -15.22
CA MET A 178 -21.65 15.36 -16.17
C MET A 178 -22.47 14.13 -15.70
N ASN A 179 -23.07 14.18 -14.52
CA ASN A 179 -23.87 13.10 -13.93
C ASN A 179 -23.10 11.77 -13.72
N TYR A 180 -21.81 11.85 -13.39
CA TYR A 180 -21.08 10.65 -12.96
C TYR A 180 -21.53 10.23 -11.55
N THR A 181 -21.58 8.93 -11.32
CA THR A 181 -21.95 8.37 -10.01
C THR A 181 -20.73 8.03 -9.18
N HIS A 182 -19.61 7.76 -9.83
CA HIS A 182 -18.34 7.42 -9.19
C HIS A 182 -17.18 8.03 -9.95
N ILE A 183 -16.10 8.28 -9.22
CA ILE A 183 -14.77 8.51 -9.79
C ILE A 183 -13.89 7.33 -9.44
N GLU A 184 -13.10 6.86 -10.40
CA GLU A 184 -12.04 5.87 -10.23
C GLU A 184 -10.70 6.54 -10.48
N PHE A 185 -9.81 6.48 -9.49
CA PHE A 185 -8.46 6.98 -9.66
C PHE A 185 -7.49 5.84 -9.96
N MET A 186 -6.69 6.01 -11.01
CA MET A 186 -5.45 5.25 -11.17
C MET A 186 -4.63 5.30 -9.87
N PRO A 187 -3.66 4.39 -9.62
CA PRO A 187 -3.09 4.21 -8.30
C PRO A 187 -2.62 5.52 -7.64
N LEU A 188 -3.05 5.73 -6.40
CA LEU A 188 -2.70 6.89 -5.57
C LEU A 188 -1.61 6.60 -4.55
N MET A 189 -1.14 5.33 -4.50
CA MET A 189 -0.08 4.89 -3.62
C MET A 189 1.28 5.40 -4.12
N ALA A 190 2.24 5.51 -3.18
CA ALA A 190 3.57 6.03 -3.49
C ALA A 190 4.32 5.17 -4.51
N HIS A 191 4.88 5.82 -5.51
CA HIS A 191 5.63 5.19 -6.61
C HIS A 191 6.84 6.04 -7.02
N PRO A 192 7.97 5.43 -7.43
CA PRO A 192 9.20 6.17 -7.70
C PRO A 192 9.17 6.92 -9.05
N LEU A 193 8.36 6.46 -10.01
CA LEU A 193 8.34 6.95 -11.38
C LEU A 193 6.94 7.48 -11.76
N GLY A 194 6.78 8.78 -11.91
CA GLY A 194 5.50 9.39 -12.32
C GLY A 194 4.97 8.94 -13.69
N LEU A 195 5.86 8.52 -14.61
CA LEU A 195 5.48 7.98 -15.91
C LEU A 195 4.83 6.59 -15.85
N SER A 196 4.93 5.90 -14.70
CA SER A 196 4.25 4.62 -14.50
C SER A 196 2.77 4.76 -14.22
N TRP A 197 2.25 5.99 -14.09
CA TRP A 197 0.88 6.29 -13.65
C TRP A 197 0.50 5.68 -12.31
N GLY A 198 1.50 5.30 -11.51
CA GLY A 198 1.31 4.63 -10.22
C GLY A 198 1.25 3.10 -10.27
N TYR A 199 1.38 2.45 -11.43
CA TYR A 199 1.35 0.98 -11.53
C TYR A 199 2.66 0.29 -11.13
N GLN A 200 3.71 1.05 -10.78
CA GLN A 200 4.98 0.56 -10.25
C GLN A 200 5.15 1.01 -8.79
N LEU A 201 4.42 0.38 -7.88
CA LEU A 201 4.35 0.81 -6.48
C LEU A 201 5.64 0.51 -5.70
N MET A 202 5.96 1.39 -4.76
CA MET A 202 6.96 1.17 -3.71
C MET A 202 6.36 1.20 -2.31
N GLY A 203 5.29 1.96 -2.07
CA GLY A 203 4.67 2.16 -0.75
C GLY A 203 3.17 1.87 -0.77
N TYR A 204 2.78 0.71 -0.24
CA TYR A 204 1.39 0.20 -0.31
C TYR A 204 0.43 0.87 0.67
N PHE A 205 0.93 1.48 1.73
CA PHE A 205 0.14 2.25 2.71
C PHE A 205 0.27 3.75 2.49
N ALA A 206 1.26 4.19 1.71
CA ALA A 206 1.60 5.59 1.57
C ALA A 206 0.82 6.26 0.44
N PHE A 207 0.28 7.44 0.73
CA PHE A 207 -0.26 8.35 -0.27
C PHE A 207 0.87 9.03 -1.06
N GLU A 208 0.70 9.17 -2.37
CA GLU A 208 1.71 9.75 -3.26
C GLU A 208 1.88 11.26 -2.99
N HIS A 209 3.10 11.66 -2.64
CA HIS A 209 3.45 13.03 -2.21
C HIS A 209 3.05 14.10 -3.23
N SER A 210 3.20 13.83 -4.52
CA SER A 210 2.92 14.81 -5.59
C SER A 210 1.45 15.20 -5.71
N TYR A 211 0.55 14.47 -5.09
CA TYR A 211 -0.89 14.74 -5.08
C TYR A 211 -1.35 15.51 -3.82
N GLY A 212 -0.43 15.89 -2.94
CA GLY A 212 -0.70 16.58 -1.68
C GLY A 212 -0.54 15.69 -0.46
N ARG A 213 -1.31 15.95 0.58
CA ARG A 213 -1.27 15.20 1.84
C ARG A 213 -2.42 14.19 1.93
N PRO A 214 -2.28 13.13 2.73
CA PRO A 214 -3.35 12.17 2.98
C PRO A 214 -4.67 12.81 3.41
N GLU A 215 -4.61 13.85 4.24
CA GLU A 215 -5.77 14.59 4.74
C GLU A 215 -6.54 15.32 3.62
N GLU A 216 -5.83 15.80 2.59
CA GLU A 216 -6.47 16.45 1.43
C GLU A 216 -7.28 15.45 0.61
N PHE A 217 -6.81 14.20 0.50
CA PHE A 217 -7.59 13.14 -0.15
C PHE A 217 -8.80 12.72 0.69
N GLN A 218 -8.66 12.67 2.03
CA GLN A 218 -9.83 12.45 2.90
C GLN A 218 -10.89 13.54 2.73
N ASP A 219 -10.46 14.81 2.62
CA ASP A 219 -11.39 15.93 2.39
C ASP A 219 -12.05 15.85 1.01
N PHE A 220 -11.32 15.40 -0.01
CA PHE A 220 -11.86 15.16 -1.34
C PHE A 220 -12.92 14.05 -1.33
N VAL A 221 -12.65 12.92 -0.69
CA VAL A 221 -13.61 11.81 -0.58
C VAL A 221 -14.86 12.23 0.18
N GLU A 222 -14.72 12.94 1.30
CA GLU A 222 -15.86 13.47 2.05
C GLU A 222 -16.74 14.38 1.18
N GLU A 223 -16.13 15.28 0.40
CA GLU A 223 -16.85 16.17 -0.50
C GLU A 223 -17.53 15.41 -1.66
N CYS A 224 -16.89 14.38 -2.20
CA CYS A 224 -17.53 13.46 -3.16
C CYS A 224 -18.81 12.83 -2.57
N HIS A 225 -18.72 12.30 -1.35
CA HIS A 225 -19.86 11.69 -0.66
C HIS A 225 -21.00 12.67 -0.41
N ILE A 226 -20.69 13.92 -0.02
CA ILE A 226 -21.69 14.99 0.16
C ILE A 226 -22.41 15.27 -1.17
N ASN A 227 -21.70 15.18 -2.30
CA ASN A 227 -22.24 15.36 -3.64
C ASN A 227 -22.79 14.06 -4.27
N ASN A 228 -22.95 12.99 -3.50
CA ASN A 228 -23.44 11.67 -3.94
C ASN A 228 -22.59 10.98 -5.00
N ILE A 229 -21.28 11.16 -4.95
CA ILE A 229 -20.28 10.53 -5.81
C ILE A 229 -19.47 9.54 -4.95
N GLY A 230 -19.38 8.28 -5.40
CA GLY A 230 -18.52 7.28 -4.79
C GLY A 230 -17.08 7.40 -5.30
N VAL A 231 -16.11 6.91 -4.52
CA VAL A 231 -14.69 6.96 -4.86
C VAL A 231 -14.10 5.55 -4.92
N ILE A 232 -13.51 5.22 -6.06
CA ILE A 232 -12.85 3.94 -6.35
C ILE A 232 -11.36 4.24 -6.55
N VAL A 233 -10.48 3.35 -6.10
CA VAL A 233 -9.04 3.47 -6.31
C VAL A 233 -8.48 2.19 -6.88
N ASP A 234 -7.57 2.32 -7.85
CA ASP A 234 -6.80 1.19 -8.36
C ASP A 234 -5.78 0.73 -7.33
N TRP A 235 -5.69 -0.58 -7.18
CA TRP A 235 -4.73 -1.24 -6.30
C TRP A 235 -3.97 -2.33 -7.04
N VAL A 236 -2.64 -2.38 -6.86
CA VAL A 236 -1.73 -3.22 -7.63
C VAL A 236 -1.13 -4.33 -6.75
N PRO A 237 -1.87 -5.41 -6.42
CA PRO A 237 -1.38 -6.44 -5.51
C PRO A 237 -0.50 -7.50 -6.16
N GLY A 238 -0.42 -7.54 -7.49
CA GLY A 238 0.31 -8.59 -8.21
C GLY A 238 1.81 -8.38 -8.22
N HIS A 239 2.26 -7.13 -8.34
CA HIS A 239 3.66 -6.80 -8.56
C HIS A 239 4.08 -5.48 -7.91
N PHE A 240 5.38 -5.23 -7.82
CA PHE A 240 5.98 -4.02 -7.27
C PHE A 240 7.29 -3.66 -8.00
N THR A 241 7.75 -2.41 -7.81
CA THR A 241 8.97 -1.91 -8.46
C THR A 241 10.22 -2.68 -8.03
N ILE A 242 11.18 -2.86 -8.97
CA ILE A 242 12.47 -3.50 -8.71
C ILE A 242 13.50 -2.58 -8.02
N ASN A 243 13.11 -1.38 -7.63
CA ASN A 243 14.02 -0.44 -6.96
C ASN A 243 14.63 -1.08 -5.71
N ASP A 244 15.97 -1.12 -5.66
CA ASP A 244 16.71 -1.84 -4.62
C ASP A 244 16.55 -1.21 -3.23
N ASP A 245 16.23 0.08 -3.14
CA ASP A 245 15.93 0.77 -1.89
C ASP A 245 14.45 0.61 -1.42
N ALA A 246 13.58 -0.02 -2.25
CA ALA A 246 12.20 -0.34 -1.95
C ALA A 246 12.02 -1.78 -1.42
N LEU A 247 10.98 -2.52 -1.88
CA LEU A 247 10.66 -3.86 -1.37
C LEU A 247 11.56 -4.96 -1.95
N ALA A 248 12.13 -4.76 -3.15
CA ALA A 248 12.88 -5.79 -3.87
C ALA A 248 14.05 -6.35 -3.03
N TYR A 249 14.07 -7.68 -2.85
CA TYR A 249 15.09 -8.38 -2.06
C TYR A 249 15.38 -7.67 -0.74
N TYR A 250 14.34 -7.41 0.03
CA TYR A 250 14.34 -6.45 1.13
C TYR A 250 15.48 -6.70 2.14
N ASP A 251 15.67 -7.94 2.57
CA ASP A 251 16.73 -8.36 3.48
C ASP A 251 17.89 -9.09 2.79
N GLY A 252 17.95 -9.01 1.45
CA GLY A 252 18.93 -9.70 0.61
C GLY A 252 18.49 -11.08 0.15
N THR A 253 17.28 -11.49 0.51
CA THR A 253 16.62 -12.71 0.04
C THR A 253 15.25 -12.35 -0.56
N PRO A 254 14.57 -13.25 -1.30
CA PRO A 254 13.19 -13.05 -1.73
C PRO A 254 12.26 -12.95 -0.53
N THR A 255 12.10 -11.72 -0.01
CA THR A 255 11.31 -11.43 1.19
C THR A 255 9.83 -11.30 0.85
N PHE A 256 9.48 -10.44 -0.09
CA PHE A 256 8.11 -10.21 -0.57
C PHE A 256 7.80 -10.97 -1.85
N GLU A 257 8.79 -11.18 -2.71
CA GLU A 257 8.71 -11.89 -3.97
C GLU A 257 8.83 -13.40 -3.84
N TYR A 258 8.46 -14.12 -4.91
CA TYR A 258 8.63 -15.57 -4.99
C TYR A 258 10.11 -15.99 -4.90
N GLN A 259 10.36 -17.17 -4.32
CA GLN A 259 11.68 -17.81 -4.33
C GLN A 259 12.09 -18.27 -5.73
N ASP A 260 11.13 -18.78 -6.51
CA ASP A 260 11.36 -19.15 -7.90
C ASP A 260 11.56 -17.91 -8.76
N HIS A 261 12.73 -17.79 -9.39
CA HIS A 261 13.12 -16.64 -10.21
C HIS A 261 12.13 -16.38 -11.35
N ASN A 262 11.63 -17.43 -12.00
CA ASN A 262 10.70 -17.30 -13.13
C ASN A 262 9.34 -16.78 -12.68
N LYS A 263 8.88 -17.17 -11.48
CA LYS A 263 7.65 -16.63 -10.88
C LYS A 263 7.85 -15.22 -10.32
N ALA A 264 9.05 -14.92 -9.79
CA ALA A 264 9.36 -13.64 -9.17
C ALA A 264 9.46 -12.50 -10.19
N HIS A 265 10.02 -12.75 -11.39
CA HIS A 265 10.23 -11.69 -12.38
C HIS A 265 9.04 -11.53 -13.30
N ASN A 266 8.51 -10.31 -13.33
CA ASN A 266 7.55 -9.88 -14.35
C ASN A 266 8.33 -9.31 -15.54
N TYR A 267 8.48 -10.12 -16.58
CA TYR A 267 9.32 -9.82 -17.73
C TYR A 267 8.75 -8.72 -18.62
N GLY A 268 7.41 -8.60 -18.68
CA GLY A 268 6.74 -7.59 -19.51
C GLY A 268 6.84 -6.18 -18.94
N TRP A 269 6.80 -6.07 -17.63
CA TRP A 269 6.73 -4.76 -16.95
C TRP A 269 8.02 -4.37 -16.22
N GLY A 270 9.04 -5.27 -16.18
CA GLY A 270 10.27 -5.01 -15.44
C GLY A 270 10.04 -4.82 -13.94
N ALA A 271 9.16 -5.61 -13.36
CA ALA A 271 8.74 -5.58 -11.97
C ALA A 271 9.03 -6.91 -11.27
N LEU A 272 8.78 -7.00 -9.97
CA LEU A 272 8.77 -8.25 -9.22
C LEU A 272 7.35 -8.61 -8.79
N ASN A 273 6.98 -9.88 -8.92
CA ASN A 273 5.71 -10.41 -8.46
C ASN A 273 5.78 -10.80 -6.98
N PHE A 274 4.76 -10.41 -6.22
CA PHE A 274 4.60 -10.86 -4.84
C PHE A 274 4.42 -12.36 -4.74
N ASP A 275 5.03 -12.98 -3.72
CA ASP A 275 4.72 -14.36 -3.31
C ASP A 275 3.35 -14.40 -2.62
N LEU A 276 2.31 -14.60 -3.42
CA LEU A 276 0.92 -14.61 -2.96
C LEU A 276 0.58 -15.85 -2.10
N GLY A 277 1.48 -16.83 -2.04
CA GLY A 277 1.38 -18.00 -1.14
C GLY A 277 1.94 -17.76 0.27
N LYS A 278 2.76 -16.71 0.43
CA LYS A 278 3.41 -16.42 1.72
C LYS A 278 2.44 -15.71 2.68
N ASN A 279 2.29 -16.26 3.88
CA ASN A 279 1.35 -15.73 4.88
C ASN A 279 1.58 -14.26 5.24
N GLU A 280 2.84 -13.88 5.43
CA GLU A 280 3.23 -12.53 5.79
C GLU A 280 2.92 -11.54 4.65
N VAL A 281 3.10 -11.96 3.40
CA VAL A 281 2.76 -11.16 2.22
C VAL A 281 1.24 -11.00 2.08
N GLN A 282 0.46 -12.06 2.34
CA GLN A 282 -1.00 -11.97 2.38
C GLN A 282 -1.48 -11.00 3.46
N SER A 283 -0.90 -11.08 4.68
CA SER A 283 -1.19 -10.11 5.75
C SER A 283 -0.86 -8.68 5.32
N PHE A 284 0.30 -8.46 4.69
CA PHE A 284 0.73 -7.16 4.20
C PHE A 284 -0.23 -6.57 3.16
N LEU A 285 -0.53 -7.34 2.11
CA LEU A 285 -1.38 -6.88 1.01
C LEU A 285 -2.84 -6.65 1.45
N ILE A 286 -3.44 -7.59 2.18
CA ILE A 286 -4.83 -7.44 2.64
C ILE A 286 -4.94 -6.29 3.65
N SER A 287 -3.94 -6.11 4.54
CA SER A 287 -3.91 -4.96 5.45
C SER A 287 -3.80 -3.64 4.71
N SER A 288 -3.01 -3.57 3.63
CA SER A 288 -2.83 -2.32 2.88
C SER A 288 -4.14 -1.86 2.27
N ILE A 289 -4.85 -2.74 1.57
CA ILE A 289 -6.11 -2.33 0.94
C ILE A 289 -7.22 -2.08 1.95
N LYS A 290 -7.26 -2.86 3.04
CA LYS A 290 -8.20 -2.61 4.13
C LYS A 290 -7.92 -1.26 4.81
N PHE A 291 -6.64 -0.90 4.99
CA PHE A 291 -6.25 0.44 5.47
C PHE A 291 -6.79 1.54 4.54
N TRP A 292 -6.63 1.41 3.23
CA TRP A 292 -7.15 2.39 2.27
C TRP A 292 -8.67 2.52 2.34
N ILE A 293 -9.40 1.42 2.41
CA ILE A 293 -10.86 1.42 2.55
C ILE A 293 -11.29 2.12 3.85
N ASP A 294 -10.67 1.75 4.98
CA ASP A 294 -11.07 2.25 6.31
C ASP A 294 -10.64 3.72 6.51
N PHE A 295 -9.42 4.06 6.08
CA PHE A 295 -8.83 5.38 6.34
C PHE A 295 -9.36 6.47 5.40
N TYR A 296 -9.67 6.11 4.16
CA TYR A 296 -10.18 7.04 3.15
C TYR A 296 -11.67 6.88 2.84
N HIS A 297 -12.39 5.99 3.52
CA HIS A 297 -13.81 5.70 3.29
C HIS A 297 -14.15 5.33 1.83
N LEU A 298 -13.28 4.58 1.16
CA LEU A 298 -13.47 4.23 -0.25
C LEU A 298 -14.74 3.41 -0.49
N ASP A 299 -15.33 3.56 -1.68
CA ASP A 299 -16.54 2.87 -2.12
C ASP A 299 -16.23 1.65 -2.98
N GLY A 300 -15.04 1.59 -3.53
CA GLY A 300 -14.61 0.48 -4.35
C GLY A 300 -13.12 0.42 -4.55
N ILE A 301 -12.67 -0.77 -4.96
CA ILE A 301 -11.29 -1.07 -5.32
C ILE A 301 -11.30 -1.75 -6.67
N ARG A 302 -10.52 -1.24 -7.62
CA ARG A 302 -10.17 -1.94 -8.84
C ARG A 302 -8.85 -2.67 -8.59
N VAL A 303 -8.86 -3.96 -8.74
CA VAL A 303 -7.69 -4.83 -8.57
C VAL A 303 -7.00 -4.98 -9.92
N ASP A 304 -5.82 -4.41 -10.02
CA ASP A 304 -5.02 -4.37 -11.25
C ASP A 304 -4.47 -5.76 -11.62
N ALA A 305 -4.43 -6.06 -12.92
CA ALA A 305 -3.76 -7.19 -13.54
C ALA A 305 -4.08 -8.55 -12.90
N VAL A 306 -5.36 -8.87 -12.71
CA VAL A 306 -5.79 -10.12 -12.08
C VAL A 306 -5.28 -11.35 -12.84
N SER A 307 -5.23 -11.31 -14.17
CA SER A 307 -4.67 -12.41 -14.99
C SER A 307 -3.21 -12.70 -14.68
N ASN A 308 -2.40 -11.67 -14.42
CA ASN A 308 -1.00 -11.84 -14.03
C ASN A 308 -0.84 -12.60 -12.70
N MET A 309 -1.81 -12.45 -11.79
CA MET A 309 -1.83 -13.23 -10.55
C MET A 309 -2.33 -14.66 -10.73
N LEU A 310 -3.21 -14.88 -11.72
CA LEU A 310 -3.87 -16.18 -11.94
C LEU A 310 -3.08 -17.12 -12.86
N TYR A 311 -2.30 -16.58 -13.82
CA TYR A 311 -1.65 -17.39 -14.84
C TYR A 311 -0.15 -17.26 -14.81
N LEU A 312 0.55 -18.39 -14.65
CA LEU A 312 2.01 -18.48 -14.51
C LEU A 312 2.77 -18.16 -15.82
N ASP A 313 2.08 -18.24 -16.95
CA ASP A 313 2.61 -17.96 -18.30
C ASP A 313 2.13 -16.61 -18.87
N TYR A 314 1.59 -15.74 -18.00
CA TYR A 314 1.12 -14.42 -18.42
C TYR A 314 2.29 -13.56 -18.98
N ASP A 315 2.01 -12.80 -20.05
CA ASP A 315 2.92 -11.83 -20.67
C ASP A 315 4.33 -12.36 -20.97
N ASN A 316 4.40 -13.51 -21.68
CA ASN A 316 5.65 -14.13 -22.09
C ASN A 316 6.58 -14.59 -20.94
N ALA A 317 6.05 -14.80 -19.74
CA ALA A 317 6.80 -15.40 -18.66
C ALA A 317 7.32 -16.80 -19.07
N PRO A 318 8.53 -17.21 -18.64
CA PRO A 318 9.02 -18.55 -18.88
C PRO A 318 8.07 -19.61 -18.35
N TRP A 319 7.80 -20.66 -19.13
CA TRP A 319 6.93 -21.74 -18.73
C TRP A 319 7.35 -22.35 -17.39
N THR A 320 6.55 -22.11 -16.36
CA THR A 320 6.75 -22.63 -15.01
C THR A 320 5.43 -23.28 -14.56
N PRO A 321 5.25 -24.58 -14.83
CA PRO A 321 3.98 -25.25 -14.54
C PRO A 321 3.70 -25.32 -13.04
N ASN A 322 2.43 -25.31 -12.68
CA ASN A 322 1.99 -25.63 -11.32
C ASN A 322 2.20 -27.13 -11.02
N LYS A 323 1.89 -27.56 -9.78
CA LYS A 323 2.07 -28.96 -9.33
C LYS A 323 1.29 -30.00 -10.14
N ASP A 324 0.25 -29.59 -10.89
CA ASP A 324 -0.57 -30.45 -11.73
C ASP A 324 -0.21 -30.33 -13.22
N GLY A 325 0.87 -29.59 -13.55
CA GLY A 325 1.37 -29.42 -14.91
C GLY A 325 0.65 -28.35 -15.73
N GLY A 326 -0.26 -27.58 -15.13
CA GLY A 326 -0.98 -26.48 -15.77
C GLY A 326 -0.37 -25.11 -15.50
N ASN A 327 -1.02 -24.05 -16.03
CA ASN A 327 -0.58 -22.66 -15.90
C ASN A 327 -1.28 -21.88 -14.77
N LEU A 328 -2.28 -22.45 -14.08
CA LEU A 328 -2.97 -21.77 -13.00
C LEU A 328 -2.05 -21.57 -11.80
N ASN A 329 -1.89 -20.33 -11.36
CA ASN A 329 -1.19 -19.99 -10.12
C ASN A 329 -2.14 -20.20 -8.93
N TYR A 330 -2.02 -21.34 -8.25
CA TYR A 330 -2.89 -21.66 -7.11
C TYR A 330 -2.73 -20.68 -5.95
N GLU A 331 -1.52 -20.15 -5.70
CA GLU A 331 -1.27 -19.16 -4.67
C GLU A 331 -2.05 -17.87 -4.96
N GLY A 332 -2.01 -17.38 -6.20
CA GLY A 332 -2.79 -16.23 -6.63
C GLY A 332 -4.30 -16.45 -6.56
N TYR A 333 -4.75 -17.64 -7.01
CA TYR A 333 -6.16 -18.01 -6.94
C TYR A 333 -6.70 -18.00 -5.49
N TYR A 334 -5.99 -18.65 -4.56
CA TYR A 334 -6.41 -18.68 -3.15
C TYR A 334 -6.27 -17.33 -2.45
N PHE A 335 -5.24 -16.54 -2.81
CA PHE A 335 -5.11 -15.17 -2.32
C PHE A 335 -6.33 -14.31 -2.69
N LEU A 336 -6.76 -14.33 -3.97
CA LEU A 336 -7.90 -13.56 -4.44
C LEU A 336 -9.21 -14.01 -3.77
N GLN A 337 -9.42 -15.30 -3.55
CA GLN A 337 -10.55 -15.80 -2.78
C GLN A 337 -10.54 -15.27 -1.34
N ARG A 338 -9.38 -15.33 -0.68
CA ARG A 338 -9.19 -14.85 0.68
C ARG A 338 -9.41 -13.34 0.79
N LEU A 339 -8.80 -12.57 -0.11
CA LEU A 339 -8.98 -11.12 -0.23
C LEU A 339 -10.47 -10.75 -0.30
N ASN A 340 -11.19 -11.33 -1.25
CA ASN A 340 -12.62 -11.05 -1.42
C ASN A 340 -13.43 -11.45 -0.19
N THR A 341 -13.11 -12.58 0.43
CA THR A 341 -13.78 -13.03 1.66
C THR A 341 -13.58 -12.05 2.81
N VAL A 342 -12.34 -11.64 3.07
CA VAL A 342 -12.00 -10.72 4.15
C VAL A 342 -12.66 -9.35 3.94
N ILE A 343 -12.55 -8.80 2.73
CA ILE A 343 -13.13 -7.49 2.42
C ILE A 343 -14.66 -7.55 2.50
N LYS A 344 -15.31 -8.56 1.93
CA LYS A 344 -16.78 -8.65 1.96
C LYS A 344 -17.36 -8.93 3.35
N LEU A 345 -16.63 -9.60 4.22
CA LEU A 345 -17.04 -9.74 5.62
C LEU A 345 -16.94 -8.42 6.40
N ALA A 346 -15.93 -7.62 6.15
CA ALA A 346 -15.74 -6.32 6.80
C ALA A 346 -16.61 -5.22 6.17
N HIS A 347 -16.71 -5.21 4.84
CA HIS A 347 -17.33 -4.16 4.03
C HIS A 347 -18.21 -4.79 2.93
N PRO A 348 -19.40 -5.31 3.25
CA PRO A 348 -20.25 -6.02 2.27
C PRO A 348 -20.77 -5.12 1.14
N ASP A 349 -20.74 -3.81 1.34
CA ASP A 349 -21.21 -2.76 0.44
C ASP A 349 -20.10 -2.10 -0.42
N ILE A 350 -18.86 -2.61 -0.36
CA ILE A 350 -17.74 -2.15 -1.19
C ILE A 350 -17.73 -2.88 -2.54
N MET A 351 -17.48 -2.13 -3.61
CA MET A 351 -17.22 -2.71 -4.94
C MET A 351 -15.80 -3.29 -4.99
N MET A 352 -15.70 -4.55 -5.39
CA MET A 352 -14.43 -5.20 -5.74
C MET A 352 -14.47 -5.50 -7.25
N ILE A 353 -13.62 -4.82 -8.00
CA ILE A 353 -13.61 -4.84 -9.46
C ILE A 353 -12.30 -5.49 -9.90
N ALA A 354 -12.37 -6.58 -10.66
CA ALA A 354 -11.19 -7.21 -11.24
C ALA A 354 -10.88 -6.59 -12.60
N GLU A 355 -9.62 -6.15 -12.79
CA GLU A 355 -9.14 -5.78 -14.11
C GLU A 355 -8.65 -7.02 -14.84
N GLU A 356 -9.12 -7.17 -16.06
CA GLU A 356 -8.80 -8.29 -16.92
C GLU A 356 -8.45 -7.76 -18.32
N SER A 357 -7.26 -8.09 -18.80
CA SER A 357 -6.76 -7.64 -20.10
C SER A 357 -6.31 -8.81 -20.99
N SER A 358 -6.64 -10.05 -20.65
CA SER A 358 -6.38 -11.19 -21.52
C SER A 358 -7.34 -11.20 -22.71
N SER A 359 -6.81 -11.54 -23.87
CA SER A 359 -7.57 -11.70 -25.12
C SER A 359 -8.18 -13.10 -25.24
#